data_ae2d0d0d916d8c1cf8351a55003d0ba9
#
_entry.id   ae2d0d0d916d8c1cf8351a55003d0ba9
#
_cell.length_a   1.000
_cell.length_b   1.000
_cell.length_c   1.000
_cell.angle_alpha   90.00
_cell.angle_beta   90.00
_cell.angle_gamma   90.00
#
_symmetry.space_group_name_H-M   'P 1'
#
loop_
_entity.id
_entity.type
_entity.pdbx_description
1 polymer ?
#
loop_
_entity_poly.entity_id
_entity_poly.type
_entity_poly.pdbx_seq_one_letter_code
_entity_poly.pdbx_strand_id
1 'polypeptide(L)'
;NQLLKPMIKGLKICGISDPKTLKYILNHNHKPTMIGFITNYEKSKRFVEYEKLGNLIDVDKNNVKFVSVLVNPDDIILEKIKDLNFDYYQLYDVNPIRTKEIKSKFKKKIITALTISSKDDVIKYKEYLEISDIILFDSKGYDKSESFDHSLLDDVPSELNKMIAGNI
;
A
#
# COMPACT_ATOMS: atom_id res chain seq x y z
N ASN A 1 33.54 -11.42 4.07
CA ASN A 1 32.13 -11.19 4.37
C ASN A 1 31.60 -10.14 3.40
N GLN A 2 31.13 -10.58 2.23
CA GLN A 2 30.29 -9.74 1.38
C GLN A 2 28.95 -9.59 2.10
N LEU A 3 28.72 -8.42 2.67
CA LEU A 3 27.37 -8.00 3.08
C LEU A 3 26.49 -8.06 1.83
N LEU A 4 25.65 -9.08 1.75
CA LEU A 4 24.61 -9.17 0.73
C LEU A 4 23.74 -7.92 0.89
N LYS A 5 23.86 -6.98 -0.04
CA LYS A 5 22.93 -5.86 -0.11
C LYS A 5 21.51 -6.44 -0.23
N PRO A 6 20.55 -5.96 0.56
CA PRO A 6 19.18 -6.43 0.42
C PRO A 6 18.74 -6.23 -1.03
N MET A 7 18.37 -7.32 -1.69
CA MET A 7 17.93 -7.28 -3.08
C MET A 7 16.53 -6.67 -3.11
N ILE A 8 16.34 -5.61 -3.89
CA ILE A 8 15.01 -5.04 -4.13
C ILE A 8 14.18 -6.10 -4.85
N LYS A 9 13.12 -6.59 -4.20
CA LYS A 9 12.24 -7.64 -4.72
C LYS A 9 11.18 -7.14 -5.68
N GLY A 10 10.95 -5.82 -5.75
CA GLY A 10 9.95 -5.23 -6.62
C GLY A 10 9.70 -3.75 -6.35
N LEU A 11 8.87 -3.16 -7.20
CA LEU A 11 8.45 -1.77 -7.12
C LEU A 11 6.93 -1.69 -7.07
N LYS A 12 6.42 -0.70 -6.36
CA LYS A 12 5.00 -0.35 -6.35
C LYS A 12 4.83 1.08 -6.87
N ILE A 13 3.92 1.25 -7.83
CA ILE A 13 3.47 2.56 -8.28
C ILE A 13 2.13 2.84 -7.62
N CYS A 14 2.00 3.97 -6.94
CA CYS A 14 0.80 4.35 -6.21
C CYS A 14 0.11 5.54 -6.85
N GLY A 15 -1.22 5.52 -6.85
CA GLY A 15 -2.04 6.65 -7.26
C GLY A 15 -2.27 6.71 -8.77
N ILE A 16 -2.49 5.59 -9.41
CA ILE A 16 -2.94 5.55 -10.80
C ILE A 16 -4.45 5.80 -10.83
N SER A 17 -4.88 6.71 -11.68
CA SER A 17 -6.30 7.11 -11.84
C SER A 17 -6.75 7.19 -13.29
N ASP A 18 -5.85 7.02 -14.24
CA ASP A 18 -6.10 7.17 -15.67
C ASP A 18 -5.96 5.83 -16.40
N PRO A 19 -6.98 5.43 -17.21
CA PRO A 19 -6.94 4.18 -17.95
C PRO A 19 -5.78 4.06 -18.93
N LYS A 20 -5.39 5.14 -19.58
CA LYS A 20 -4.27 5.13 -20.56
C LYS A 20 -2.95 4.86 -19.86
N THR A 21 -2.70 5.54 -18.74
CA THR A 21 -1.51 5.34 -17.92
C THR A 21 -1.45 3.91 -17.39
N LEU A 22 -2.57 3.39 -16.89
CA LEU A 22 -2.64 2.01 -16.40
C LEU A 22 -2.29 1.02 -17.51
N LYS A 23 -2.89 1.15 -18.68
CA LYS A 23 -2.62 0.29 -19.83
C LYS A 23 -1.15 0.33 -20.24
N TYR A 24 -0.57 1.52 -20.30
CA TYR A 24 0.85 1.69 -20.62
C TYR A 24 1.75 0.94 -19.64
N ILE A 25 1.51 1.08 -18.34
CA ILE A 25 2.29 0.42 -17.30
C ILE A 25 2.15 -1.11 -17.39
N LEU A 26 0.93 -1.63 -17.53
CA LEU A 26 0.64 -3.06 -17.58
C LEU A 26 1.25 -3.75 -18.83
N ASN A 27 1.47 -3.02 -19.91
CA ASN A 27 2.06 -3.55 -21.14
C ASN A 27 3.56 -3.23 -21.29
N HIS A 28 4.15 -2.55 -20.30
CA HIS A 28 5.57 -2.21 -20.34
C HIS A 28 6.44 -3.44 -20.05
N ASN A 29 7.61 -3.52 -20.70
CA ASN A 29 8.55 -4.64 -20.51
C ASN A 29 9.07 -4.75 -19.06
N HIS A 30 9.16 -3.61 -18.36
CA HIS A 30 9.59 -3.54 -16.96
C HIS A 30 8.44 -3.06 -16.09
N LYS A 31 7.51 -3.95 -15.81
CA LYS A 31 6.34 -3.66 -14.99
C LYS A 31 6.66 -3.59 -13.49
N PRO A 32 5.94 -2.76 -12.73
CA PRO A 32 5.98 -2.85 -11.27
C PRO A 32 5.37 -4.20 -10.82
N THR A 33 5.67 -4.60 -9.60
CA THR A 33 5.00 -5.75 -8.98
C THR A 33 3.61 -5.41 -8.47
N MET A 34 3.39 -4.17 -8.08
CA MET A 34 2.12 -3.68 -7.55
C MET A 34 1.75 -2.30 -8.10
N ILE A 35 0.45 -2.08 -8.24
CA ILE A 35 -0.14 -0.77 -8.56
C ILE A 35 -1.20 -0.45 -7.52
N GLY A 36 -1.11 0.73 -6.91
CA GLY A 36 -2.06 1.24 -5.93
C GLY A 36 -3.05 2.25 -6.53
N PHE A 37 -4.29 2.15 -6.06
CA PHE A 37 -5.40 3.03 -6.42
C PHE A 37 -5.95 3.66 -5.15
N ILE A 38 -6.06 4.97 -5.10
CA ILE A 38 -6.60 5.68 -3.92
C ILE A 38 -8.11 5.66 -4.00
N THR A 39 -8.75 4.95 -3.07
CA THR A 39 -10.15 4.55 -3.21
C THR A 39 -11.11 5.19 -2.21
N ASN A 40 -10.63 5.82 -1.14
CA ASN A 40 -11.48 6.51 -0.17
C ASN A 40 -10.93 7.85 0.35
N TYR A 41 -9.84 8.35 -0.19
CA TYR A 41 -9.25 9.63 0.23
C TYR A 41 -9.50 10.71 -0.83
N GLU A 42 -10.63 11.38 -0.76
CA GLU A 42 -11.11 12.34 -1.76
C GLU A 42 -10.23 13.59 -1.91
N LYS A 43 -9.47 13.95 -0.87
CA LYS A 43 -8.52 15.08 -0.93
C LYS A 43 -7.32 14.84 -1.84
N SER A 44 -7.04 13.59 -2.18
CA SER A 44 -5.95 13.26 -3.11
C SER A 44 -6.34 13.63 -4.54
N LYS A 45 -5.42 14.26 -5.27
CA LYS A 45 -5.59 14.53 -6.70
C LYS A 45 -5.67 13.25 -7.54
N ARG A 46 -5.26 12.11 -6.96
CA ARG A 46 -5.26 10.79 -7.61
C ARG A 46 -6.38 9.88 -7.11
N PHE A 47 -7.33 10.45 -6.38
CA PHE A 47 -8.51 9.73 -5.91
C PHE A 47 -9.34 9.24 -7.10
N VAL A 48 -9.79 8.00 -7.02
CA VAL A 48 -10.69 7.38 -8.01
C VAL A 48 -12.06 7.17 -7.36
N GLU A 49 -13.07 7.82 -7.89
CA GLU A 49 -14.46 7.63 -7.45
C GLU A 49 -14.89 6.17 -7.65
N TYR A 50 -15.70 5.67 -6.73
CA TYR A 50 -16.18 4.28 -6.77
C TYR A 50 -16.81 3.91 -8.12
N GLU A 51 -17.60 4.79 -8.70
CA GLU A 51 -18.33 4.57 -9.96
C GLU A 51 -17.39 4.35 -11.16
N LYS A 52 -16.18 4.91 -11.09
CA LYS A 52 -15.15 4.75 -12.12
C LYS A 52 -14.19 3.59 -11.84
N LEU A 53 -14.10 3.18 -10.59
CA LEU A 53 -13.08 2.24 -10.12
C LEU A 53 -13.24 0.86 -10.78
N GLY A 54 -14.46 0.34 -10.83
CA GLY A 54 -14.73 -0.97 -11.43
C GLY A 54 -14.25 -1.07 -12.88
N ASN A 55 -14.59 -0.07 -13.70
CA ASN A 55 -14.15 -0.05 -15.10
C ASN A 55 -12.65 0.15 -15.26
N LEU A 56 -12.04 0.96 -14.38
CA LEU A 56 -10.60 1.22 -14.41
C LEU A 56 -9.79 -0.06 -14.19
N ILE A 57 -10.18 -0.87 -13.21
CA ILE A 57 -9.42 -2.07 -12.83
C ILE A 57 -9.86 -3.36 -13.54
N ASP A 58 -10.92 -3.30 -14.34
CA ASP A 58 -11.40 -4.44 -15.15
C ASP A 58 -10.54 -4.59 -16.42
N VAL A 59 -9.30 -5.00 -16.21
CA VAL A 59 -8.29 -5.17 -17.25
C VAL A 59 -7.45 -6.41 -16.97
N ASP A 60 -6.74 -6.92 -17.99
CA ASP A 60 -5.72 -7.92 -17.77
C ASP A 60 -4.55 -7.30 -16.99
N LYS A 61 -4.33 -7.80 -15.78
CA LYS A 61 -3.32 -7.27 -14.87
C LYS A 61 -1.89 -7.71 -15.21
N ASN A 62 -1.71 -8.65 -16.14
CA ASN A 62 -0.40 -9.17 -16.54
C ASN A 62 0.50 -9.56 -15.35
N ASN A 63 -0.06 -10.25 -14.35
CA ASN A 63 0.58 -10.67 -13.09
C ASN A 63 0.93 -9.53 -12.13
N VAL A 64 0.54 -8.29 -12.41
CA VAL A 64 0.67 -7.17 -11.47
C VAL A 64 -0.40 -7.27 -10.38
N LYS A 65 -0.02 -7.06 -9.12
CA LYS A 65 -0.97 -7.04 -8.00
C LYS A 65 -1.60 -5.67 -7.87
N PHE A 66 -2.92 -5.61 -7.72
CA PHE A 66 -3.65 -4.38 -7.50
C PHE A 66 -3.92 -4.16 -6.02
N VAL A 67 -3.70 -2.92 -5.58
CA VAL A 67 -3.78 -2.51 -4.19
C VAL A 67 -4.81 -1.39 -4.06
N SER A 68 -5.82 -1.60 -3.22
CA SER A 68 -6.73 -0.54 -2.80
C SER A 68 -6.12 0.21 -1.63
N VAL A 69 -5.82 1.50 -1.82
CA VAL A 69 -5.25 2.36 -0.79
C VAL A 69 -6.38 3.08 -0.05
N LEU A 70 -6.45 2.84 1.26
CA LEU A 70 -7.55 3.23 2.13
C LEU A 70 -7.02 3.95 3.37
N VAL A 71 -7.68 5.05 3.74
CA VAL A 71 -7.41 5.78 4.99
C VAL A 71 -8.59 5.57 5.92
N ASN A 72 -8.35 4.93 7.07
CA ASN A 72 -9.37 4.65 8.10
C ASN A 72 -10.74 4.28 7.51
N PRO A 73 -10.83 3.22 6.67
CA PRO A 73 -12.05 2.89 5.96
C PRO A 73 -13.14 2.41 6.92
N ASP A 74 -14.38 2.85 6.67
CA ASP A 74 -15.56 2.30 7.31
C ASP A 74 -16.05 1.03 6.57
N ASP A 75 -17.03 0.35 7.16
CA ASP A 75 -17.61 -0.84 6.55
C ASP A 75 -18.39 -0.52 5.27
N ILE A 76 -18.88 0.69 5.10
CA ILE A 76 -19.64 1.09 3.91
C ILE A 76 -18.75 1.01 2.67
N ILE A 77 -17.58 1.64 2.71
CA ILE A 77 -16.66 1.58 1.56
C ILE A 77 -16.10 0.15 1.35
N LEU A 78 -15.79 -0.56 2.42
CA LEU A 78 -15.26 -1.92 2.32
C LEU A 78 -16.28 -2.88 1.70
N GLU A 79 -17.56 -2.77 2.06
CA GLU A 79 -18.63 -3.54 1.44
C GLU A 79 -18.81 -3.21 -0.06
N LYS A 80 -18.66 -1.94 -0.44
CA LYS A 80 -18.72 -1.53 -1.84
C LYS A 80 -17.60 -2.14 -2.70
N ILE A 81 -16.38 -2.22 -2.18
CA ILE A 81 -15.21 -2.64 -2.96
C ILE A 81 -14.85 -4.12 -2.82
N LYS A 82 -15.53 -4.86 -1.93
CA LYS A 82 -15.15 -6.23 -1.58
C LYS A 82 -15.06 -7.20 -2.76
N ASP A 83 -15.90 -7.01 -3.78
CA ASP A 83 -15.96 -7.88 -4.95
C ASP A 83 -15.11 -7.37 -6.13
N LEU A 84 -14.47 -6.22 -5.98
CA LEU A 84 -13.53 -5.70 -6.96
C LEU A 84 -12.20 -6.46 -6.91
N ASN A 85 -11.51 -6.50 -8.04
CA ASN A 85 -10.32 -7.32 -8.24
C ASN A 85 -9.06 -6.69 -7.62
N PHE A 86 -9.09 -6.45 -6.30
CA PHE A 86 -7.92 -6.06 -5.52
C PHE A 86 -7.30 -7.27 -4.84
N ASP A 87 -5.97 -7.33 -4.86
CA ASP A 87 -5.19 -8.38 -4.18
C ASP A 87 -4.84 -7.99 -2.75
N TYR A 88 -4.63 -6.69 -2.50
CA TYR A 88 -4.25 -6.12 -1.21
C TYR A 88 -5.13 -4.93 -0.86
N TYR A 89 -5.36 -4.76 0.45
CA TYR A 89 -5.78 -3.49 1.02
C TYR A 89 -4.60 -2.85 1.74
N GLN A 90 -4.23 -1.64 1.35
CA GLN A 90 -3.22 -0.84 2.03
C GLN A 90 -3.92 0.13 2.97
N LEU A 91 -3.70 -0.04 4.28
CA LEU A 91 -4.45 0.65 5.32
C LEU A 91 -3.58 1.69 6.03
N TYR A 92 -4.00 2.94 5.99
CA TYR A 92 -3.51 4.06 6.80
C TYR A 92 -4.45 4.31 7.98
N ASP A 93 -3.89 4.66 9.14
CA ASP A 93 -4.65 5.05 10.35
C ASP A 93 -5.68 4.00 10.80
N VAL A 94 -5.30 2.74 10.73
CA VAL A 94 -6.11 1.62 11.20
C VAL A 94 -5.35 0.88 12.31
N ASN A 95 -5.97 0.78 13.49
CA ASN A 95 -5.35 0.07 14.61
C ASN A 95 -5.26 -1.44 14.37
N PRO A 96 -4.47 -2.18 15.17
CA PRO A 96 -4.28 -3.63 14.98
C PRO A 96 -5.58 -4.44 15.05
N ILE A 97 -6.48 -4.12 15.98
CA ILE A 97 -7.74 -4.85 16.15
C ILE A 97 -8.61 -4.69 14.90
N ARG A 98 -8.78 -3.45 14.45
CA ARG A 98 -9.56 -3.15 13.24
C ARG A 98 -8.92 -3.76 11.99
N THR A 99 -7.60 -3.74 11.89
CA THR A 99 -6.87 -4.38 10.78
C THR A 99 -7.18 -5.87 10.71
N LYS A 100 -7.17 -6.55 11.86
CA LYS A 100 -7.51 -7.98 11.95
C LYS A 100 -8.96 -8.25 11.53
N GLU A 101 -9.90 -7.40 11.96
CA GLU A 101 -11.30 -7.51 11.55
C GLU A 101 -11.46 -7.38 10.03
N ILE A 102 -10.83 -6.37 9.42
CA ILE A 102 -10.87 -6.15 7.97
C ILE A 102 -10.30 -7.36 7.22
N LYS A 103 -9.13 -7.82 7.64
CA LYS A 103 -8.49 -8.98 7.01
C LYS A 103 -9.38 -10.22 7.07
N SER A 104 -9.96 -10.51 8.21
CA SER A 104 -10.80 -11.68 8.43
C SER A 104 -12.12 -11.60 7.66
N LYS A 105 -12.77 -10.43 7.69
CA LYS A 105 -14.08 -10.23 7.08
C LYS A 105 -14.00 -10.22 5.54
N PHE A 106 -13.04 -9.49 4.99
CA PHE A 106 -12.94 -9.28 3.54
C PHE A 106 -11.96 -10.21 2.84
N LYS A 107 -11.20 -11.00 3.58
CA LYS A 107 -10.26 -12.00 3.08
C LYS A 107 -9.26 -11.45 2.07
N LYS A 108 -8.70 -10.29 2.39
CA LYS A 108 -7.66 -9.62 1.60
C LYS A 108 -6.32 -9.71 2.32
N LYS A 109 -5.24 -9.73 1.56
CA LYS A 109 -3.91 -9.47 2.09
C LYS A 109 -3.80 -8.01 2.50
N ILE A 110 -3.06 -7.75 3.56
CA ILE A 110 -2.95 -6.42 4.17
C ILE A 110 -1.55 -5.86 4.03
N ILE A 111 -1.47 -4.63 3.55
CA ILE A 111 -0.31 -3.76 3.70
C ILE A 111 -0.67 -2.76 4.79
N THR A 112 0.04 -2.82 5.92
CA THR A 112 -0.10 -1.80 6.96
C THR A 112 0.82 -0.64 6.65
N ALA A 113 0.27 0.53 6.38
CA ALA A 113 1.02 1.76 6.10
C ALA A 113 1.18 2.57 7.37
N LEU A 114 2.43 2.79 7.76
CA LEU A 114 2.82 3.59 8.92
C LEU A 114 3.44 4.89 8.45
N THR A 115 2.89 6.02 8.86
CA THR A 115 3.47 7.34 8.61
C THR A 115 4.60 7.57 9.61
N ILE A 116 5.82 7.76 9.10
CA ILE A 116 7.04 7.78 9.90
C ILE A 116 7.64 9.19 9.93
N SER A 117 7.79 9.72 11.13
CA SER A 117 8.56 10.94 11.40
C SER A 117 9.61 10.75 12.49
N SER A 118 9.50 9.67 13.27
CA SER A 118 10.40 9.36 14.38
C SER A 118 10.58 7.85 14.57
N LYS A 119 11.54 7.45 15.40
CA LYS A 119 11.71 6.02 15.77
C LYS A 119 10.50 5.45 16.51
N ASP A 120 9.76 6.25 17.25
CA ASP A 120 8.55 5.81 17.93
C ASP A 120 7.46 5.40 16.92
N ASP A 121 7.39 6.07 15.78
CA ASP A 121 6.48 5.67 14.71
C ASP A 121 6.91 4.34 14.08
N VAL A 122 8.22 4.12 13.91
CA VAL A 122 8.75 2.88 13.33
C VAL A 122 8.40 1.68 14.19
N ILE A 123 8.58 1.76 15.51
CA ILE A 123 8.36 0.65 16.46
C ILE A 123 6.93 0.11 16.39
N LYS A 124 5.96 0.89 15.97
CA LYS A 124 4.55 0.47 15.84
C LYS A 124 4.37 -0.75 14.93
N TYR A 125 5.31 -1.05 14.02
CA TYR A 125 5.21 -2.23 13.16
C TYR A 125 5.06 -3.52 13.97
N LYS A 126 5.60 -3.58 15.17
CA LYS A 126 5.55 -4.77 16.05
C LYS A 126 4.12 -5.19 16.41
N GLU A 127 3.20 -4.23 16.51
CA GLU A 127 1.80 -4.49 16.82
C GLU A 127 1.04 -5.14 15.66
N TYR A 128 1.60 -5.09 14.44
CA TYR A 128 0.97 -5.58 13.22
C TYR A 128 1.61 -6.86 12.65
N LEU A 129 2.68 -7.39 13.26
CA LEU A 129 3.47 -8.51 12.71
C LEU A 129 2.64 -9.77 12.43
N GLU A 130 1.70 -10.11 13.33
CA GLU A 130 0.86 -11.30 13.20
C GLU A 130 -0.34 -11.11 12.26
N ILE A 131 -0.56 -9.89 11.78
CA ILE A 131 -1.78 -9.52 11.05
C ILE A 131 -1.45 -9.15 9.61
N SER A 132 -0.40 -8.34 9.41
CA SER A 132 -0.08 -7.73 8.13
C SER A 132 0.82 -8.63 7.29
N ASP A 133 0.56 -8.66 5.99
CA ASP A 133 1.42 -9.36 5.04
C ASP A 133 2.66 -8.54 4.69
N ILE A 134 2.52 -7.22 4.65
CA ILE A 134 3.59 -6.26 4.37
C ILE A 134 3.45 -5.06 5.30
N ILE A 135 4.57 -4.54 5.79
CA ILE A 135 4.62 -3.25 6.47
C ILE A 135 5.22 -2.21 5.51
N LEU A 136 4.51 -1.12 5.30
CA LEU A 136 4.98 0.00 4.49
C LEU A 136 5.34 1.17 5.42
N PHE A 137 6.62 1.57 5.38
CA PHE A 137 7.11 2.74 6.09
C PHE A 137 7.07 3.94 5.15
N ASP A 138 6.24 4.93 5.45
CA ASP A 138 5.96 6.07 4.60
C ASP A 138 6.28 7.38 5.32
N SER A 139 7.33 8.08 4.88
CA SER A 139 7.70 9.38 5.43
C SER A 139 6.71 10.48 5.09
N LYS A 140 5.96 10.30 4.02
CA LYS A 140 5.03 11.29 3.50
C LYS A 140 3.63 11.12 4.06
N GLY A 141 3.22 9.88 4.37
CA GLY A 141 1.82 9.56 4.63
C GLY A 141 0.95 9.95 3.44
N TYR A 142 -0.29 10.31 3.72
CA TYR A 142 -1.24 10.78 2.72
C TYR A 142 -1.33 12.31 2.66
N ASP A 143 -0.68 13.05 3.59
CA ASP A 143 -0.90 14.49 3.78
C ASP A 143 0.32 15.38 3.52
N LYS A 144 1.56 14.91 3.68
CA LYS A 144 2.77 15.76 3.61
C LYS A 144 3.94 15.11 2.90
N SER A 145 4.80 15.95 2.28
CA SER A 145 6.07 15.52 1.70
C SER A 145 7.23 15.99 2.57
N GLU A 146 7.80 15.08 3.34
CA GLU A 146 9.07 15.29 4.04
C GLU A 146 10.08 14.25 3.56
N SER A 147 11.36 14.56 3.66
CA SER A 147 12.41 13.60 3.31
C SER A 147 12.46 12.49 4.34
N PHE A 148 12.67 11.26 3.86
CA PHE A 148 12.80 10.08 4.72
C PHE A 148 14.24 9.94 5.20
N ASP A 149 14.44 9.94 6.51
CA ASP A 149 15.71 9.55 7.11
C ASP A 149 15.77 8.03 7.23
N HIS A 150 16.51 7.40 6.33
CA HIS A 150 16.66 5.95 6.29
C HIS A 150 17.25 5.34 7.56
N SER A 151 18.00 6.13 8.36
CA SER A 151 18.54 5.67 9.63
C SER A 151 17.46 5.32 10.66
N LEU A 152 16.25 5.84 10.50
CA LEU A 152 15.11 5.48 11.34
C LEU A 152 14.74 4.00 11.26
N LEU A 153 15.11 3.32 10.17
CA LEU A 153 14.84 1.90 9.94
C LEU A 153 15.98 0.97 10.33
N ASP A 154 17.07 1.47 10.90
CA ASP A 154 18.26 0.66 11.22
C ASP A 154 17.97 -0.52 12.15
N ASP A 155 17.00 -0.36 13.07
CA ASP A 155 16.61 -1.38 14.03
C ASP A 155 15.50 -2.32 13.51
N VAL A 156 15.02 -2.11 12.29
CA VAL A 156 14.01 -2.98 11.67
C VAL A 156 14.67 -4.24 11.14
N PRO A 157 14.19 -5.45 11.49
CA PRO A 157 14.77 -6.69 10.99
C PRO A 157 14.80 -6.74 9.47
N SER A 158 15.92 -7.20 8.90
CA SER A 158 16.09 -7.30 7.45
C SER A 158 15.13 -8.31 6.80
N GLU A 159 14.72 -9.33 7.54
CA GLU A 159 13.78 -10.37 7.11
C GLU A 159 12.31 -9.94 7.11
N LEU A 160 11.99 -8.78 7.72
CA LEU A 160 10.64 -8.23 7.68
C LEU A 160 10.24 -7.94 6.23
N ASN A 161 9.07 -8.44 5.83
CA ASN A 161 8.49 -8.11 4.53
C ASN A 161 7.98 -6.66 4.55
N LYS A 162 8.75 -5.75 3.95
CA LYS A 162 8.53 -4.31 4.06
C LYS A 162 8.67 -3.58 2.74
N MET A 163 8.03 -2.42 2.69
CA MET A 163 8.19 -1.40 1.67
C MET A 163 8.60 -0.08 2.30
N ILE A 164 9.23 0.76 1.51
CA ILE A 164 9.58 2.14 1.88
C ILE A 164 8.98 3.06 0.85
N ALA A 165 8.31 4.12 1.31
CA ALA A 165 7.71 5.14 0.47
C ALA A 165 8.00 6.55 1.01
N GLY A 166 7.72 7.55 0.20
CA GLY A 166 8.03 8.95 0.45
C GLY A 166 9.11 9.46 -0.49
N ASN A 167 9.75 10.56 -0.15
CA ASN A 167 10.88 11.08 -0.92
C ASN A 167 12.12 10.20 -0.69
N ILE A 168 12.29 9.24 -1.55
CA ILE A 168 13.42 8.31 -1.52
C ILE A 168 14.53 8.82 -2.43
#